data_f104004b84a268c9e05f0653e61f1529
#
_entry.id   f104004b84a268c9e05f0653e61f1529
#
_cell.length_a   1.000
_cell.length_b   1.000
_cell.length_c   1.000
_cell.angle_alpha   90.00
_cell.angle_beta   90.00
_cell.angle_gamma   90.00
#
_symmetry.space_group_name_H-M   'P 1'
#
loop_
_entity.id
_entity.type
_entity.pdbx_description
1 polymer ?
#
loop_
_entity_poly.entity_id
_entity_poly.type
_entity_poly.pdbx_seq_one_letter_code
_entity_poly.pdbx_strand_id
1 'polypeptide(L)'
;WRQIAELSGMGFEIGNHTKSHCDCRKISGQDFLAELTYIEEKCREHAIAPPRTFAYPGGPVAENVIGILKERGYVTARSCGDTTFDPQRDDPFRVMGVPVQDNTGNKFFEAVQRATDSAYTVLVFHGVPDLPHPWVNTEPARFEACMEYLAEQNCRVIPMREIFTAGQ
;
A
#
# COMPACT_ATOMS: atom_id res chain seq x y z
N TRP A 1 15.61 -7.33 6.54
CA TRP A 1 15.73 -7.20 5.10
C TRP A 1 15.77 -8.53 4.37
N ARG A 2 16.44 -9.55 4.93
CA ARG A 2 16.45 -10.90 4.30
C ARG A 2 15.02 -11.41 4.02
N GLN A 3 14.12 -11.35 4.98
CA GLN A 3 12.72 -11.76 4.82
C GLN A 3 11.99 -10.93 3.76
N ILE A 4 12.26 -9.62 3.69
CA ILE A 4 11.68 -8.74 2.65
C ILE A 4 12.19 -9.13 1.25
N ALA A 5 13.48 -9.48 1.14
CA ALA A 5 14.03 -9.99 -0.12
C ALA A 5 13.43 -11.34 -0.53
N GLU A 6 13.19 -12.23 0.43
CA GLU A 6 12.49 -13.50 0.20
C GLU A 6 11.08 -13.26 -0.34
N LEU A 7 10.30 -12.34 0.27
CA LEU A 7 8.97 -11.96 -0.24
C LEU A 7 9.04 -11.38 -1.66
N SER A 8 10.02 -10.50 -1.92
CA SER A 8 10.24 -9.97 -3.28
C SER A 8 10.53 -11.08 -4.28
N GLY A 9 11.36 -12.07 -3.91
CA GLY A 9 11.66 -13.24 -4.73
C GLY A 9 10.45 -14.14 -4.99
N MET A 10 9.45 -14.10 -4.14
CA MET A 10 8.18 -14.80 -4.32
C MET A 10 7.17 -14.01 -5.18
N GLY A 11 7.55 -12.82 -5.68
CA GLY A 11 6.71 -11.98 -6.53
C GLY A 11 5.93 -10.89 -5.83
N PHE A 12 6.04 -10.78 -4.49
CA PHE A 12 5.40 -9.67 -3.76
C PHE A 12 6.03 -8.33 -4.13
N GLU A 13 5.21 -7.31 -4.25
CA GLU A 13 5.67 -5.94 -4.42
C GLU A 13 6.19 -5.37 -3.11
N ILE A 14 7.38 -4.76 -3.17
CA ILE A 14 7.93 -3.99 -2.05
C ILE A 14 7.79 -2.50 -2.38
N GLY A 15 6.89 -1.83 -1.67
CA GLY A 15 6.68 -0.39 -1.77
C GLY A 15 7.51 0.39 -0.74
N ASN A 16 7.42 1.73 -0.80
CA ASN A 16 8.09 2.62 0.14
C ASN A 16 7.08 3.24 1.13
N HIS A 17 7.47 3.32 2.39
CA HIS A 17 6.65 3.88 3.46
C HIS A 17 7.47 4.79 4.39
N THR A 18 8.54 5.39 3.85
CA THR A 18 9.60 6.13 4.56
C THR A 18 10.44 5.25 5.49
N LYS A 19 11.59 5.80 5.92
CA LYS A 19 12.48 5.15 6.90
C LYS A 19 11.92 5.22 8.31
N SER A 20 11.42 6.40 8.71
CA SER A 20 11.08 6.70 10.10
C SER A 20 9.58 6.78 10.38
N HIS A 21 8.72 6.48 9.37
CA HIS A 21 7.27 6.66 9.47
C HIS A 21 6.88 8.10 9.84
N CYS A 22 7.59 9.08 9.27
CA CYS A 22 7.38 10.50 9.56
C CYS A 22 6.05 11.03 9.00
N ASP A 23 5.51 12.09 9.61
CA ASP A 23 4.36 12.82 9.03
C ASP A 23 4.82 13.62 7.81
N CYS A 24 4.57 13.08 6.62
CA CYS A 24 5.01 13.66 5.35
C CYS A 24 4.46 15.07 5.08
N ARG A 25 3.41 15.51 5.77
CA ARG A 25 2.85 16.86 5.65
C ARG A 25 3.71 17.92 6.33
N LYS A 26 4.59 17.51 7.25
CA LYS A 26 5.39 18.38 8.11
C LYS A 26 6.90 18.31 7.81
N ILE A 27 7.30 17.48 6.89
CA ILE A 27 8.71 17.28 6.53
C ILE A 27 9.14 18.22 5.41
N SER A 28 10.40 18.63 5.40
CA SER A 28 10.97 19.35 4.26
C SER A 28 11.16 18.42 3.06
N GLY A 29 11.18 18.96 1.84
CA GLY A 29 11.43 18.16 0.64
C GLY A 29 12.78 17.43 0.68
N GLN A 30 13.81 18.08 1.25
CA GLN A 30 15.14 17.48 1.39
C GLN A 30 15.15 16.31 2.37
N ASP A 31 14.50 16.46 3.52
CA ASP A 31 14.41 15.40 4.51
C ASP A 31 13.53 14.25 3.99
N PHE A 32 12.43 14.57 3.29
CA PHE A 32 11.59 13.54 2.67
C PHE A 32 12.38 12.74 1.61
N LEU A 33 13.20 13.40 0.80
CA LEU A 33 14.07 12.73 -0.16
C LEU A 33 15.04 11.77 0.54
N ALA A 34 15.60 12.16 1.70
CA ALA A 34 16.47 11.28 2.49
C ALA A 34 15.72 10.05 3.04
N GLU A 35 14.46 10.24 3.48
CA GLU A 35 13.57 9.15 3.93
C GLU A 35 13.30 8.13 2.81
N LEU A 36 13.00 8.60 1.59
CA LEU A 36 12.79 7.74 0.42
C LEU A 36 14.07 7.01 0.02
N THR A 37 15.17 7.75 -0.10
CA THR A 37 16.46 7.24 -0.57
C THR A 37 16.96 6.12 0.32
N TYR A 38 16.78 6.22 1.64
CA TYR A 38 17.17 5.15 2.55
C TYR A 38 16.53 3.80 2.19
N ILE A 39 15.22 3.77 1.91
CA ILE A 39 14.51 2.54 1.54
C ILE A 39 14.93 2.05 0.15
N GLU A 40 15.09 2.97 -0.81
CA GLU A 40 15.55 2.65 -2.17
C GLU A 40 16.95 2.02 -2.16
N GLU A 41 17.85 2.55 -1.34
CA GLU A 41 19.20 1.99 -1.16
C GLU A 41 19.16 0.62 -0.49
N LYS A 42 18.32 0.43 0.53
CA LYS A 42 18.14 -0.87 1.16
C LYS A 42 17.57 -1.91 0.20
N CYS A 43 16.63 -1.54 -0.65
CA CYS A 43 16.15 -2.43 -1.71
C CYS A 43 17.30 -2.84 -2.64
N ARG A 44 18.11 -1.88 -3.10
CA ARG A 44 19.26 -2.15 -3.96
C ARG A 44 20.31 -3.05 -3.29
N GLU A 45 20.65 -2.80 -2.01
CA GLU A 45 21.60 -3.60 -1.23
C GLU A 45 21.18 -5.08 -1.14
N HIS A 46 19.87 -5.34 -1.16
CA HIS A 46 19.29 -6.66 -1.02
C HIS A 46 18.75 -7.26 -2.34
N ALA A 47 19.14 -6.70 -3.49
CA ALA A 47 18.69 -7.11 -4.81
C ALA A 47 17.15 -7.11 -4.99
N ILE A 48 16.46 -6.23 -4.28
CA ILE A 48 15.03 -5.98 -4.43
C ILE A 48 14.83 -4.91 -5.50
N ALA A 49 13.84 -5.10 -6.37
CA ALA A 49 13.49 -4.09 -7.37
C ALA A 49 13.20 -2.72 -6.72
N PRO A 50 13.57 -1.61 -7.35
CA PRO A 50 13.28 -0.28 -6.82
C PRO A 50 11.79 -0.09 -6.54
N PRO A 51 11.41 0.46 -5.38
CA PRO A 51 10.01 0.75 -5.06
C PRO A 51 9.41 1.70 -6.08
N ARG A 52 8.22 1.37 -6.59
CA ARG A 52 7.46 2.20 -7.52
C ARG A 52 6.13 2.68 -6.95
N THR A 53 5.78 2.17 -5.78
CA THR A 53 4.57 2.53 -5.06
C THR A 53 4.91 3.08 -3.69
N PHE A 54 4.11 4.01 -3.22
CA PHE A 54 4.28 4.67 -1.93
C PHE A 54 3.02 4.52 -1.07
N ALA A 55 3.21 4.46 0.24
CA ALA A 55 2.12 4.58 1.19
C ALA A 55 2.40 5.76 2.12
N TYR A 56 1.44 6.69 2.25
CA TYR A 56 1.61 7.81 3.18
C TYR A 56 1.58 7.32 4.62
N PRO A 57 2.63 7.57 5.44
CA PRO A 57 2.63 7.27 6.86
C PRO A 57 1.43 7.90 7.58
N GLY A 58 0.74 7.08 8.40
CA GLY A 58 -0.46 7.49 9.10
C GLY A 58 -1.70 7.70 8.21
N GLY A 59 -1.58 7.60 6.90
CA GLY A 59 -2.67 7.66 5.94
C GLY A 59 -2.90 9.00 5.23
N PRO A 60 -2.81 10.20 5.85
CA PRO A 60 -3.14 11.45 5.17
C PRO A 60 -2.24 11.76 3.97
N VAL A 61 -2.85 12.16 2.85
CA VAL A 61 -2.11 12.65 1.67
C VAL A 61 -1.24 13.85 2.06
N ALA A 62 -0.01 13.86 1.59
CA ALA A 62 0.93 14.96 1.78
C ALA A 62 1.22 15.64 0.42
N GLU A 63 0.54 16.72 0.15
CA GLU A 63 0.60 17.44 -1.14
C GLU A 63 2.01 17.93 -1.49
N ASN A 64 2.75 18.36 -0.47
CA ASN A 64 4.10 18.90 -0.61
C ASN A 64 5.13 17.88 -1.11
N VAL A 65 4.83 16.57 -1.07
CA VAL A 65 5.78 15.52 -1.48
C VAL A 65 5.41 14.82 -2.79
N ILE A 66 4.21 15.07 -3.33
CA ILE A 66 3.74 14.41 -4.57
C ILE A 66 4.68 14.68 -5.74
N GLY A 67 5.18 15.92 -5.88
CA GLY A 67 6.14 16.28 -6.92
C GLY A 67 7.41 15.43 -6.82
N ILE A 68 7.96 15.30 -5.61
CA ILE A 68 9.16 14.51 -5.35
C ILE A 68 8.94 13.02 -5.68
N LEU A 69 7.79 12.46 -5.31
CA LEU A 69 7.44 11.08 -5.65
C LEU A 69 7.42 10.87 -7.18
N LYS A 70 6.79 11.77 -7.92
CA LYS A 70 6.75 11.73 -9.39
C LYS A 70 8.14 11.80 -10.02
N GLU A 71 8.97 12.74 -9.57
CA GLU A 71 10.35 12.92 -10.04
C GLU A 71 11.24 11.70 -9.76
N ARG A 72 10.97 11.00 -8.66
CA ARG A 72 11.67 9.75 -8.28
C ARG A 72 11.13 8.51 -9.00
N GLY A 73 10.11 8.64 -9.86
CA GLY A 73 9.56 7.55 -10.66
C GLY A 73 8.55 6.66 -9.93
N TYR A 74 7.97 7.12 -8.82
CA TYR A 74 6.82 6.47 -8.23
C TYR A 74 5.60 6.64 -9.14
N VAL A 75 4.83 5.58 -9.29
CA VAL A 75 3.65 5.56 -10.18
C VAL A 75 2.35 5.77 -9.43
N THR A 76 2.36 5.51 -8.13
CA THR A 76 1.17 5.66 -7.28
C THR A 76 1.54 5.87 -5.82
N ALA A 77 0.63 6.50 -5.10
CA ALA A 77 0.70 6.62 -3.63
C ALA A 77 -0.68 6.39 -3.01
N ARG A 78 -0.71 5.53 -1.97
CA ARG A 78 -1.94 5.23 -1.24
C ARG A 78 -2.05 6.02 0.05
N SER A 79 -3.24 6.49 0.28
CA SER A 79 -3.76 7.03 1.54
C SER A 79 -4.58 5.98 2.29
N CYS A 80 -5.34 6.37 3.31
CA CYS A 80 -6.37 5.56 3.95
C CYS A 80 -7.74 6.20 3.73
N GLY A 81 -8.72 5.38 3.42
CA GLY A 81 -10.09 5.84 3.16
C GLY A 81 -11.01 4.65 2.91
N ASP A 82 -12.15 4.89 2.30
CA ASP A 82 -13.18 3.86 2.09
C ASP A 82 -13.84 4.02 0.72
N THR A 83 -13.03 4.17 -0.34
CA THR A 83 -13.52 4.26 -1.72
C THR A 83 -12.74 3.33 -2.64
N THR A 84 -13.32 2.96 -3.77
CA THR A 84 -12.63 2.32 -4.88
C THR A 84 -11.79 3.33 -5.65
N PHE A 85 -10.84 2.82 -6.42
CA PHE A 85 -9.97 3.59 -7.30
C PHE A 85 -10.21 3.20 -8.76
N ASP A 86 -10.55 4.18 -9.60
CA ASP A 86 -10.65 4.04 -11.05
C ASP A 86 -9.43 4.70 -11.71
N PRO A 87 -8.50 3.93 -12.29
CA PRO A 87 -7.26 4.48 -12.86
C PRO A 87 -7.47 5.40 -14.07
N GLN A 88 -8.69 5.43 -14.66
CA GLN A 88 -9.02 6.33 -15.77
C GLN A 88 -9.53 7.70 -15.30
N ARG A 89 -9.91 7.82 -14.02
CA ARG A 89 -10.59 9.00 -13.49
C ARG A 89 -9.90 9.61 -12.28
N ASP A 90 -9.28 8.77 -11.45
CA ASP A 90 -8.78 9.17 -10.14
C ASP A 90 -7.28 9.49 -10.19
N ASP A 91 -6.82 10.36 -9.27
CA ASP A 91 -5.41 10.69 -9.14
C ASP A 91 -4.62 9.51 -8.55
N PRO A 92 -3.62 8.96 -9.26
CA PRO A 92 -2.81 7.83 -8.79
C PRO A 92 -2.03 8.12 -7.49
N PHE A 93 -1.85 9.38 -7.11
CA PHE A 93 -1.18 9.75 -5.87
C PHE A 93 -2.16 9.97 -4.70
N ARG A 94 -3.43 9.60 -4.86
CA ARG A 94 -4.51 9.71 -3.87
C ARG A 94 -5.35 8.45 -3.74
N VAL A 95 -4.76 7.29 -4.04
CA VAL A 95 -5.45 6.00 -3.95
C VAL A 95 -5.90 5.75 -2.51
N MET A 96 -7.19 5.50 -2.30
CA MET A 96 -7.72 5.19 -0.98
C MET A 96 -7.59 3.71 -0.69
N GLY A 97 -6.92 3.38 0.41
CA GLY A 97 -6.83 2.02 0.93
C GLY A 97 -7.77 1.82 2.11
N VAL A 98 -8.57 0.76 2.07
CA VAL A 98 -9.53 0.41 3.13
C VAL A 98 -8.79 -0.33 4.25
N PRO A 99 -8.69 0.24 5.46
CA PRO A 99 -8.07 -0.46 6.59
C PRO A 99 -8.91 -1.66 7.01
N VAL A 100 -8.26 -2.81 7.13
CA VAL A 100 -8.86 -4.06 7.62
C VAL A 100 -8.18 -4.44 8.93
N GLN A 101 -8.94 -4.39 10.02
CA GLN A 101 -8.47 -4.62 11.38
C GLN A 101 -9.57 -5.34 12.16
N ASP A 102 -9.26 -5.86 13.34
CA ASP A 102 -10.23 -6.59 14.16
C ASP A 102 -11.46 -5.77 14.52
N ASN A 103 -11.29 -4.47 14.69
CA ASN A 103 -12.36 -3.53 15.06
C ASN A 103 -13.10 -2.89 13.88
N THR A 104 -12.79 -3.26 12.62
CA THR A 104 -13.43 -2.64 11.44
C THR A 104 -14.72 -3.32 10.99
N GLY A 105 -15.19 -4.34 11.71
CA GLY A 105 -16.45 -5.02 11.40
C GLY A 105 -16.48 -5.58 9.98
N ASN A 106 -17.54 -5.25 9.22
CA ASN A 106 -17.78 -5.76 7.88
C ASN A 106 -17.08 -4.97 6.75
N LYS A 107 -16.28 -3.96 7.07
CA LYS A 107 -15.64 -3.09 6.06
C LYS A 107 -14.88 -3.85 4.96
N PHE A 108 -14.23 -4.95 5.31
CA PHE A 108 -13.56 -5.79 4.33
C PHE A 108 -14.54 -6.31 3.25
N PHE A 109 -15.64 -6.92 3.67
CA PHE A 109 -16.64 -7.51 2.75
C PHE A 109 -17.30 -6.44 1.90
N GLU A 110 -17.67 -5.32 2.50
CA GLU A 110 -18.27 -4.17 1.81
C GLU A 110 -17.29 -3.59 0.78
N ALA A 111 -16.00 -3.51 1.12
CA ALA A 111 -14.96 -3.02 0.21
C ALA A 111 -14.77 -3.95 -0.98
N VAL A 112 -14.73 -5.28 -0.76
CA VAL A 112 -14.61 -6.27 -1.83
C VAL A 112 -15.80 -6.21 -2.78
N GLN A 113 -17.02 -6.06 -2.25
CA GLN A 113 -18.25 -5.96 -3.06
C GLN A 113 -18.32 -4.70 -3.94
N ARG A 114 -17.55 -3.66 -3.63
CA ARG A 114 -17.46 -2.44 -4.44
C ARG A 114 -16.48 -2.53 -5.61
N ALA A 115 -15.59 -3.52 -5.61
CA ALA A 115 -14.66 -3.73 -6.72
C ALA A 115 -15.42 -4.14 -7.99
N THR A 116 -14.95 -3.63 -9.14
CA THR A 116 -15.50 -3.97 -10.48
C THR A 116 -14.34 -4.19 -11.45
N ASP A 117 -14.64 -4.53 -12.69
CA ASP A 117 -13.63 -4.70 -13.74
C ASP A 117 -12.82 -3.41 -14.04
N SER A 118 -13.37 -2.24 -13.71
CA SER A 118 -12.74 -0.92 -13.94
C SER A 118 -12.36 -0.18 -12.66
N ALA A 119 -12.79 -0.64 -11.49
CA ALA A 119 -12.56 0.03 -10.22
C ALA A 119 -11.98 -0.95 -9.18
N TYR A 120 -10.80 -0.62 -8.70
CA TYR A 120 -10.04 -1.43 -7.75
C TYR A 120 -10.38 -1.07 -6.31
N THR A 121 -10.43 -2.07 -5.45
CA THR A 121 -10.40 -1.88 -3.99
C THR A 121 -9.01 -2.21 -3.48
N VAL A 122 -8.38 -1.28 -2.77
CA VAL A 122 -7.09 -1.51 -2.11
C VAL A 122 -7.36 -1.86 -0.65
N LEU A 123 -7.03 -3.09 -0.26
CA LEU A 123 -7.17 -3.57 1.12
C LEU A 123 -5.86 -3.36 1.88
N VAL A 124 -5.94 -2.82 3.08
CA VAL A 124 -4.76 -2.50 3.90
C VAL A 124 -4.82 -3.29 5.19
N PHE A 125 -3.93 -4.27 5.32
CA PHE A 125 -3.62 -4.94 6.58
C PHE A 125 -2.35 -4.32 7.17
N HIS A 126 -2.29 -4.15 8.48
CA HIS A 126 -1.11 -3.64 9.15
C HIS A 126 -0.20 -4.80 9.56
N GLY A 127 -0.47 -5.46 10.67
CA GLY A 127 0.24 -6.65 11.12
C GLY A 127 -0.71 -7.84 11.36
N VAL A 128 -0.24 -9.07 11.13
CA VAL A 128 -1.02 -10.30 11.26
C VAL A 128 -0.23 -11.36 12.06
N PRO A 129 -0.25 -11.31 13.41
CA PRO A 129 -0.79 -10.26 14.27
C PRO A 129 0.13 -9.04 14.40
N ASP A 130 -0.40 -7.88 14.79
CA ASP A 130 0.36 -6.70 15.16
C ASP A 130 0.35 -6.51 16.68
N LEU A 131 1.19 -7.22 17.38
CA LEU A 131 1.28 -7.17 18.84
C LEU A 131 1.77 -5.80 19.36
N PRO A 132 2.74 -5.13 18.71
CA PRO A 132 3.18 -3.80 19.13
C PRO A 132 2.12 -2.70 18.95
N HIS A 133 1.17 -2.87 18.00
CA HIS A 133 0.17 -1.87 17.65
C HIS A 133 -1.24 -2.48 17.66
N PRO A 134 -1.78 -2.87 18.84
CA PRO A 134 -3.02 -3.63 18.92
C PRO A 134 -4.25 -2.91 18.35
N TRP A 135 -4.19 -1.59 18.18
CA TRP A 135 -5.28 -0.82 17.59
C TRP A 135 -5.41 -0.97 16.07
N VAL A 136 -4.39 -1.52 15.39
CA VAL A 136 -4.40 -1.85 13.95
C VAL A 136 -4.17 -3.34 13.69
N ASN A 137 -4.29 -4.15 14.75
CA ASN A 137 -4.12 -5.60 14.68
C ASN A 137 -5.16 -6.26 13.75
N THR A 138 -4.72 -7.29 13.07
CA THR A 138 -5.58 -8.28 12.44
C THR A 138 -5.19 -9.65 12.95
N GLU A 139 -6.10 -10.34 13.62
CA GLU A 139 -5.87 -11.71 14.07
C GLU A 139 -5.67 -12.65 12.88
N PRO A 140 -4.73 -13.63 12.96
CA PRO A 140 -4.46 -14.57 11.88
C PRO A 140 -5.71 -15.25 11.33
N ALA A 141 -6.60 -15.73 12.19
CA ALA A 141 -7.84 -16.38 11.78
C ALA A 141 -8.76 -15.43 10.99
N ARG A 142 -8.78 -14.14 11.33
CA ARG A 142 -9.52 -13.14 10.57
C ARG A 142 -8.88 -12.90 9.20
N PHE A 143 -7.55 -12.82 9.14
CA PHE A 143 -6.85 -12.68 7.87
C PHE A 143 -7.12 -13.88 6.95
N GLU A 144 -7.02 -15.10 7.47
CA GLU A 144 -7.34 -16.34 6.74
C GLU A 144 -8.75 -16.30 6.17
N ALA A 145 -9.75 -15.98 6.99
CA ALA A 145 -11.15 -15.85 6.54
C ALA A 145 -11.33 -14.78 5.45
N CYS A 146 -10.57 -13.67 5.51
CA CYS A 146 -10.57 -12.67 4.45
C CYS A 146 -9.99 -13.22 3.13
N MET A 147 -8.91 -13.99 3.20
CA MET A 147 -8.29 -14.60 2.02
C MET A 147 -9.17 -15.69 1.41
N GLU A 148 -9.79 -16.53 2.23
CA GLU A 148 -10.79 -17.54 1.80
C GLU A 148 -11.95 -16.87 1.06
N TYR A 149 -12.50 -15.79 1.62
CA TYR A 149 -13.57 -15.04 0.97
C TYR A 149 -13.17 -14.48 -0.41
N LEU A 150 -11.96 -13.91 -0.54
CA LEU A 150 -11.48 -13.44 -1.84
C LEU A 150 -11.39 -14.57 -2.87
N ALA A 151 -10.94 -15.75 -2.45
CA ALA A 151 -10.87 -16.93 -3.31
C ALA A 151 -12.28 -17.45 -3.71
N GLU A 152 -13.22 -17.52 -2.76
CA GLU A 152 -14.60 -17.93 -3.02
C GLU A 152 -15.33 -16.98 -3.98
N GLN A 153 -15.05 -15.68 -3.88
CA GLN A 153 -15.60 -14.67 -4.79
C GLN A 153 -14.86 -14.59 -6.13
N ASN A 154 -13.85 -15.44 -6.37
CA ASN A 154 -12.98 -15.41 -7.55
C ASN A 154 -12.34 -14.03 -7.79
N CYS A 155 -12.02 -13.31 -6.73
CA CYS A 155 -11.38 -12.01 -6.83
C CYS A 155 -9.95 -12.15 -7.38
N ARG A 156 -9.60 -11.36 -8.39
CA ARG A 156 -8.22 -11.24 -8.84
C ARG A 156 -7.48 -10.27 -7.92
N VAL A 157 -6.53 -10.77 -7.15
CA VAL A 157 -5.65 -9.95 -6.30
C VAL A 157 -4.37 -9.66 -7.07
N ILE A 158 -4.02 -8.38 -7.17
CA ILE A 158 -2.83 -7.91 -7.90
C ILE A 158 -2.02 -6.92 -7.04
N PRO A 159 -0.71 -6.81 -7.25
CA PRO A 159 0.10 -5.73 -6.68
C PRO A 159 -0.35 -4.35 -7.20
N MET A 160 -0.19 -3.31 -6.39
CA MET A 160 -0.60 -1.95 -6.77
C MET A 160 0.07 -1.46 -8.05
N ARG A 161 1.34 -1.83 -8.30
CA ARG A 161 2.04 -1.46 -9.54
C ARG A 161 1.32 -1.94 -10.81
N GLU A 162 0.62 -3.07 -10.74
CA GLU A 162 -0.05 -3.66 -11.91
C GLU A 162 -1.31 -2.90 -12.33
N ILE A 163 -1.92 -2.12 -11.44
CA ILE A 163 -3.05 -1.24 -11.78
C ILE A 163 -2.64 -0.26 -12.91
N PHE A 164 -1.37 0.14 -12.95
CA PHE A 164 -0.85 1.16 -13.86
C PHE A 164 -0.05 0.58 -15.05
N THR A 165 0.10 -0.74 -15.13
CA THR A 165 0.78 -1.41 -16.26
C THR A 165 -0.18 -2.12 -17.21
N ALA A 166 -1.42 -2.31 -16.84
CA ALA A 166 -2.42 -3.03 -17.64
C ALA A 166 -2.95 -2.28 -18.88
N GLY A 167 -2.35 -1.15 -19.24
CA GLY A 167 -2.76 -0.30 -20.37
C GLY A 167 -1.63 0.11 -21.34
N GLN A 168 -0.46 -0.56 -21.26
CA GLN A 168 0.64 -0.35 -22.21
C GLN A 168 0.79 -1.53 -23.16
#